data_31cd64549e9345d354bb21c8ec0bf265
#
_entry.id   31cd64549e9345d354bb21c8ec0bf265
#
_cell.length_a   1.000
_cell.length_b   1.000
_cell.length_c   1.000
_cell.angle_alpha   90.00
_cell.angle_beta   90.00
_cell.angle_gamma   90.00
#
_symmetry.space_group_name_H-M   'P 1'
#
loop_
_entity.id
_entity.type
_entity.pdbx_description
1 polymer ?
#
loop_
_entity_poly.entity_id
_entity_poly.type
_entity_poly.pdbx_seq_one_letter_code
_entity_poly.pdbx_strand_id
1 'polypeptide(L)'
;MGNKGVRQSMAWLHAWTGLIFGWLLFAIFLMGTSSYYRHHINLWMQPQLAEYQINQDTAIQTATQYLEKNASDAKSWFLSVATQEQPVNKIYWEKADGAYESRTLDANTGQELQLSATQGGEFFYRFHYQLYGMPVLIGRLIASLAAFVMLIVLISGI
;
A
#
# COMPACT_ATOMS: atom_id res chain seq x y z
N MET A 1 23.28 -1.64 45.23
CA MET A 1 22.93 -1.88 43.83
C MET A 1 24.21 -1.75 42.99
N GLY A 2 24.80 -2.84 42.51
CA GLY A 2 26.04 -2.76 41.74
C GLY A 2 25.81 -2.05 40.41
N ASN A 3 26.70 -1.11 40.08
CA ASN A 3 26.73 -0.44 38.77
C ASN A 3 26.88 -1.52 37.67
N LYS A 4 25.82 -1.80 36.95
CA LYS A 4 25.87 -2.68 35.76
C LYS A 4 26.78 -1.99 34.74
N GLY A 5 27.81 -2.68 34.27
CA GLY A 5 28.67 -2.13 33.22
C GLY A 5 27.85 -1.86 31.95
N VAL A 6 28.30 -0.94 31.09
CA VAL A 6 27.62 -0.53 29.83
C VAL A 6 27.23 -1.75 29.01
N ARG A 7 28.13 -2.74 28.90
CA ARG A 7 27.85 -4.00 28.15
C ARG A 7 26.64 -4.77 28.70
N GLN A 8 26.50 -4.88 30.02
CA GLN A 8 25.37 -5.57 30.63
C GLN A 8 24.06 -4.82 30.40
N SER A 9 24.11 -3.47 30.47
CA SER A 9 22.95 -2.63 30.17
C SER A 9 22.51 -2.74 28.71
N MET A 10 23.45 -2.78 27.77
CA MET A 10 23.15 -2.98 26.35
C MET A 10 22.58 -4.37 26.08
N ALA A 11 23.15 -5.43 26.63
CA ALA A 11 22.62 -6.78 26.50
C ALA A 11 21.22 -6.91 27.08
N TRP A 12 20.95 -6.29 28.21
CA TRP A 12 19.61 -6.25 28.81
C TRP A 12 18.62 -5.50 27.91
N LEU A 13 18.99 -4.33 27.41
CA LEU A 13 18.16 -3.51 26.52
C LEU A 13 17.85 -4.30 25.24
N HIS A 14 18.85 -4.88 24.60
CA HIS A 14 18.68 -5.70 23.40
C HIS A 14 17.72 -6.87 23.62
N ALA A 15 17.91 -7.63 24.72
CA ALA A 15 17.06 -8.78 25.02
C ALA A 15 15.60 -8.40 25.22
N TRP A 16 15.32 -7.35 25.99
CA TRP A 16 13.95 -6.93 26.27
C TRP A 16 13.27 -6.25 25.09
N THR A 17 13.97 -5.37 24.39
CA THR A 17 13.40 -4.74 23.19
C THR A 17 13.16 -5.76 22.08
N GLY A 18 14.09 -6.69 21.88
CA GLY A 18 13.93 -7.79 20.93
C GLY A 18 12.76 -8.72 21.28
N LEU A 19 12.61 -9.09 22.55
CA LEU A 19 11.53 -9.95 23.02
C LEU A 19 10.15 -9.29 22.85
N ILE A 20 10.02 -8.01 23.24
CA ILE A 20 8.72 -7.32 23.21
C ILE A 20 8.32 -6.94 21.80
N PHE A 21 9.26 -6.42 21.01
CA PHE A 21 8.96 -5.90 19.67
C PHE A 21 9.28 -6.87 18.53
N GLY A 22 9.97 -7.98 18.82
CA GLY A 22 10.43 -8.93 17.79
C GLY A 22 9.30 -9.48 16.92
N TRP A 23 8.17 -9.84 17.51
CA TRP A 23 7.01 -10.33 16.76
C TRP A 23 6.39 -9.26 15.86
N LEU A 24 6.29 -8.03 16.35
CA LEU A 24 5.78 -6.90 15.55
C LEU A 24 6.71 -6.62 14.37
N LEU A 25 8.02 -6.54 14.64
CA LEU A 25 9.04 -6.34 13.60
C LEU A 25 9.02 -7.47 12.58
N PHE A 26 8.94 -8.73 13.05
CA PHE A 26 8.82 -9.88 12.17
C PHE A 26 7.61 -9.76 11.22
N ALA A 27 6.43 -9.43 11.77
CA ALA A 27 5.23 -9.25 10.97
C ALA A 27 5.38 -8.10 9.95
N ILE A 28 5.92 -6.95 10.38
CA ILE A 28 6.18 -5.81 9.51
C ILE A 28 7.13 -6.19 8.37
N PHE A 29 8.24 -6.88 8.66
CA PHE A 29 9.20 -7.32 7.63
C PHE A 29 8.61 -8.37 6.69
N LEU A 30 7.89 -9.36 7.22
CA LEU A 30 7.24 -10.38 6.41
C LEU A 30 6.27 -9.75 5.40
N MET A 31 5.45 -8.80 5.86
CA MET A 31 4.51 -8.09 4.99
C MET A 31 5.24 -7.18 3.99
N GLY A 32 6.33 -6.53 4.41
CA GLY A 32 7.19 -5.74 3.53
C GLY A 32 7.81 -6.59 2.41
N THR A 33 8.35 -7.75 2.75
CA THR A 33 8.89 -8.69 1.77
C THR A 33 7.81 -9.18 0.81
N SER A 34 6.64 -9.54 1.32
CA SER A 34 5.50 -9.97 0.50
C SER A 34 5.01 -8.85 -0.44
N SER A 35 5.18 -7.59 -0.08
CA SER A 35 4.77 -6.44 -0.89
C SER A 35 5.55 -6.29 -2.21
N TYR A 36 6.73 -6.90 -2.34
CA TYR A 36 7.46 -6.96 -3.61
C TYR A 36 6.66 -7.69 -4.70
N TYR A 37 5.84 -8.66 -4.30
CA TYR A 37 4.99 -9.43 -5.21
C TYR A 37 3.59 -8.84 -5.36
N ARG A 38 3.36 -7.58 -4.92
CA ARG A 38 2.05 -6.92 -4.89
C ARG A 38 1.29 -7.04 -6.20
N HIS A 39 1.92 -6.74 -7.32
CA HIS A 39 1.28 -6.79 -8.64
C HIS A 39 0.92 -8.21 -9.05
N HIS A 40 1.81 -9.17 -8.83
CA HIS A 40 1.55 -10.58 -9.12
C HIS A 40 0.41 -11.14 -8.26
N ILE A 41 0.37 -10.77 -6.97
CA ILE A 41 -0.71 -11.17 -6.07
C ILE A 41 -2.04 -10.56 -6.51
N ASN A 42 -2.05 -9.29 -6.93
CA ASN A 42 -3.24 -8.64 -7.45
C ASN A 42 -3.78 -9.33 -8.71
N LEU A 43 -2.92 -9.66 -9.66
CA LEU A 43 -3.31 -10.39 -10.87
C LEU A 43 -3.76 -11.82 -10.57
N TRP A 44 -3.07 -12.52 -9.65
CA TRP A 44 -3.49 -13.85 -9.22
C TRP A 44 -4.86 -13.86 -8.57
N MET A 45 -5.20 -12.85 -7.80
CA MET A 45 -6.52 -12.69 -7.17
C MET A 45 -7.61 -12.19 -8.13
N GLN A 46 -7.21 -11.67 -9.30
CA GLN A 46 -8.09 -11.15 -10.35
C GLN A 46 -7.65 -11.70 -11.71
N PRO A 47 -7.75 -13.03 -11.92
CA PRO A 47 -7.20 -13.69 -13.12
C PRO A 47 -7.81 -13.16 -14.42
N GLN A 48 -9.02 -12.60 -14.38
CA GLN A 48 -9.65 -11.97 -15.53
C GLN A 48 -8.84 -10.78 -16.10
N LEU A 49 -7.92 -10.20 -15.31
CA LEU A 49 -7.06 -9.10 -15.75
C LEU A 49 -5.70 -9.57 -16.31
N ALA A 50 -5.33 -10.83 -16.10
CA ALA A 50 -4.00 -11.34 -16.45
C ALA A 50 -3.74 -11.39 -17.96
N GLU A 51 -4.78 -11.50 -18.79
CA GLU A 51 -4.69 -11.60 -20.24
C GLU A 51 -4.79 -10.26 -20.97
N TYR A 52 -4.95 -9.16 -20.23
CA TYR A 52 -5.11 -7.84 -20.86
C TYR A 52 -3.82 -7.38 -21.51
N GLN A 53 -3.90 -7.06 -22.79
CA GLN A 53 -2.86 -6.35 -23.53
C GLN A 53 -3.14 -4.85 -23.42
N ILE A 54 -2.21 -4.09 -22.86
CA ILE A 54 -2.41 -2.67 -22.63
C ILE A 54 -1.72 -1.84 -23.70
N ASN A 55 -2.52 -1.02 -24.39
CA ASN A 55 -2.04 0.08 -25.19
C ASN A 55 -2.26 1.38 -24.40
N GLN A 56 -1.18 2.06 -24.04
CA GLN A 56 -1.25 3.27 -23.20
C GLN A 56 -2.04 4.40 -23.84
N ASP A 57 -1.92 4.60 -25.17
CA ASP A 57 -2.65 5.66 -25.87
C ASP A 57 -4.16 5.39 -25.81
N THR A 58 -4.57 4.16 -26.04
CA THR A 58 -5.97 3.74 -25.88
C THR A 58 -6.44 3.91 -24.45
N ALA A 59 -5.63 3.51 -23.47
CA ALA A 59 -5.96 3.63 -22.05
C ALA A 59 -6.16 5.10 -21.64
N ILE A 60 -5.31 6.01 -22.09
CA ILE A 60 -5.46 7.45 -21.83
C ILE A 60 -6.73 7.97 -22.50
N GLN A 61 -6.94 7.63 -23.76
CA GLN A 61 -8.10 8.10 -24.52
C GLN A 61 -9.42 7.65 -23.89
N THR A 62 -9.56 6.38 -23.54
CA THR A 62 -10.78 5.84 -22.93
C THR A 62 -11.07 6.47 -21.57
N ALA A 63 -10.04 6.70 -20.74
CA ALA A 63 -10.19 7.34 -19.45
C ALA A 63 -10.58 8.83 -19.58
N THR A 64 -9.98 9.55 -20.54
CA THR A 64 -10.30 10.96 -20.79
C THR A 64 -11.73 11.11 -21.30
N GLN A 65 -12.16 10.28 -22.24
CA GLN A 65 -13.54 10.28 -22.74
C GLN A 65 -14.56 9.98 -21.63
N TYR A 66 -14.21 9.05 -20.73
CA TYR A 66 -15.07 8.76 -19.58
C TYR A 66 -15.21 9.99 -18.66
N LEU A 67 -14.11 10.67 -18.34
CA LEU A 67 -14.11 11.87 -17.49
C LEU A 67 -14.88 13.03 -18.14
N GLU A 68 -14.70 13.28 -19.43
CA GLU A 68 -15.43 14.31 -20.18
C GLU A 68 -16.94 14.06 -20.13
N LYS A 69 -17.35 12.82 -20.18
CA LYS A 69 -18.79 12.43 -20.17
C LYS A 69 -19.39 12.46 -18.76
N ASN A 70 -18.67 11.99 -17.74
CA ASN A 70 -19.23 11.70 -16.42
C ASN A 70 -18.73 12.63 -15.31
N ALA A 71 -17.73 13.45 -15.56
CA ALA A 71 -17.10 14.36 -14.60
C ALA A 71 -16.74 15.72 -15.23
N SER A 72 -17.55 16.20 -16.17
CA SER A 72 -17.31 17.46 -16.89
C SER A 72 -17.36 18.70 -15.97
N ASP A 73 -18.06 18.61 -14.83
CA ASP A 73 -18.18 19.63 -13.80
C ASP A 73 -17.21 19.44 -12.63
N ALA A 74 -16.28 18.49 -12.74
CA ALA A 74 -15.30 18.22 -11.68
C ALA A 74 -14.33 19.42 -11.51
N LYS A 75 -14.03 19.77 -10.26
CA LYS A 75 -13.01 20.79 -9.94
C LYS A 75 -11.61 20.32 -10.32
N SER A 76 -11.33 19.06 -10.11
CA SER A 76 -10.06 18.42 -10.43
C SER A 76 -10.27 16.93 -10.65
N TRP A 77 -9.36 16.32 -11.43
CA TRP A 77 -9.34 14.87 -11.59
C TRP A 77 -7.90 14.36 -11.62
N PHE A 78 -7.75 13.12 -11.26
CA PHE A 78 -6.49 12.40 -11.26
C PHE A 78 -6.69 11.04 -11.95
N LEU A 79 -5.78 10.72 -12.86
CA LEU A 79 -5.77 9.49 -13.64
C LEU A 79 -4.53 8.66 -13.32
N SER A 80 -4.73 7.41 -12.87
CA SER A 80 -3.69 6.38 -12.87
C SER A 80 -3.89 5.52 -14.11
N VAL A 81 -3.05 5.74 -15.11
CA VAL A 81 -3.12 5.02 -16.40
C VAL A 81 -2.73 3.55 -16.21
N ALA A 82 -3.42 2.68 -16.93
CA ALA A 82 -3.13 1.26 -16.95
C ALA A 82 -1.71 0.95 -17.42
N THR A 83 -1.11 -0.05 -16.79
CA THR A 83 0.18 -0.63 -17.17
C THR A 83 0.04 -2.14 -17.27
N GLN A 84 1.05 -2.85 -17.79
CA GLN A 84 1.03 -4.32 -17.80
C GLN A 84 0.93 -4.92 -16.39
N GLU A 85 1.46 -4.25 -15.38
CA GLU A 85 1.40 -4.68 -13.99
C GLU A 85 0.05 -4.37 -13.32
N GLN A 86 -0.62 -3.31 -13.77
CA GLN A 86 -1.92 -2.87 -13.31
C GLN A 86 -2.80 -2.57 -14.52
N PRO A 87 -3.45 -3.59 -15.13
CA PRO A 87 -4.09 -3.47 -16.43
C PRO A 87 -5.49 -2.81 -16.39
N VAL A 88 -5.66 -1.81 -15.52
CA VAL A 88 -6.90 -1.04 -15.38
C VAL A 88 -6.58 0.43 -15.19
N ASN A 89 -7.41 1.29 -15.75
CA ASN A 89 -7.39 2.72 -15.42
C ASN A 89 -8.09 2.95 -14.10
N LYS A 90 -7.47 3.71 -13.17
CA LYS A 90 -8.14 4.21 -11.97
C LYS A 90 -8.28 5.72 -12.09
N ILE A 91 -9.50 6.19 -12.03
CA ILE A 91 -9.82 7.61 -12.12
C ILE A 91 -10.42 8.09 -10.80
N TYR A 92 -10.06 9.31 -10.44
CA TYR A 92 -10.51 9.98 -9.24
C TYR A 92 -10.86 11.41 -9.61
N TRP A 93 -11.96 11.93 -9.10
CA TRP A 93 -12.31 13.33 -9.31
C TRP A 93 -12.98 13.95 -8.09
N GLU A 94 -12.82 15.26 -7.95
CA GLU A 94 -13.46 16.06 -6.93
C GLU A 94 -14.68 16.76 -7.55
N LYS A 95 -15.85 16.49 -6.99
CA LYS A 95 -17.09 17.15 -7.39
C LYS A 95 -17.15 18.61 -6.94
N ALA A 96 -18.10 19.36 -7.48
CA ALA A 96 -18.33 20.74 -7.11
C ALA A 96 -18.64 20.95 -5.61
N ASP A 97 -19.25 19.96 -4.95
CA ASP A 97 -19.55 19.94 -3.51
C ASP A 97 -18.34 19.54 -2.62
N GLY A 98 -17.19 19.21 -3.22
CA GLY A 98 -15.99 18.76 -2.53
C GLY A 98 -15.95 17.25 -2.23
N ALA A 99 -16.95 16.49 -2.63
CA ALA A 99 -16.93 15.04 -2.49
C ALA A 99 -15.98 14.41 -3.54
N TYR A 100 -15.28 13.35 -3.12
CA TYR A 100 -14.41 12.59 -4.01
C TYR A 100 -15.10 11.33 -4.51
N GLU A 101 -15.03 11.11 -5.80
CA GLU A 101 -15.42 9.86 -6.44
C GLU A 101 -14.25 9.18 -7.11
N SER A 102 -14.38 7.86 -7.26
CA SER A 102 -13.39 7.06 -8.00
C SER A 102 -14.08 5.94 -8.77
N ARG A 103 -13.52 5.60 -9.92
CA ARG A 103 -13.93 4.46 -10.73
C ARG A 103 -12.73 3.72 -11.25
N THR A 104 -12.93 2.43 -11.48
CA THR A 104 -11.96 1.58 -12.18
C THR A 104 -12.54 1.25 -13.54
N LEU A 105 -11.76 1.50 -14.59
CA LEU A 105 -12.17 1.28 -15.96
C LEU A 105 -11.31 0.22 -16.63
N ASP A 106 -11.91 -0.55 -17.51
CA ASP A 106 -11.21 -1.33 -18.51
C ASP A 106 -10.39 -0.38 -19.40
N ALA A 107 -9.10 -0.65 -19.52
CA ALA A 107 -8.17 0.23 -20.22
C ALA A 107 -8.43 0.29 -21.74
N ASN A 108 -8.98 -0.78 -22.31
CA ASN A 108 -9.20 -0.89 -23.75
C ASN A 108 -10.57 -0.38 -24.17
N THR A 109 -11.60 -0.56 -23.31
CA THR A 109 -12.99 -0.24 -23.67
C THR A 109 -13.53 0.99 -22.94
N GLY A 110 -12.90 1.44 -21.84
CA GLY A 110 -13.38 2.52 -20.99
C GLY A 110 -14.63 2.18 -20.17
N GLN A 111 -15.07 0.92 -20.16
CA GLN A 111 -16.21 0.49 -19.36
C GLN A 111 -15.83 0.38 -17.88
N GLU A 112 -16.78 0.66 -17.00
CA GLU A 112 -16.57 0.47 -15.57
C GLU A 112 -16.41 -1.01 -15.23
N LEU A 113 -15.34 -1.31 -14.49
CA LEU A 113 -15.06 -2.64 -13.96
C LEU A 113 -15.41 -2.71 -12.49
N GLN A 114 -16.27 -3.66 -12.13
CA GLN A 114 -16.46 -4.06 -10.75
C GLN A 114 -15.46 -5.17 -10.42
N LEU A 115 -14.32 -4.77 -9.87
CA LEU A 115 -13.34 -5.73 -9.38
C LEU A 115 -13.78 -6.29 -8.03
N SER A 116 -13.41 -7.54 -7.75
CA SER A 116 -13.67 -8.12 -6.43
C SER A 116 -13.00 -7.27 -5.34
N ALA A 117 -13.68 -7.08 -4.21
CA ALA A 117 -13.22 -6.26 -3.08
C ALA A 117 -12.03 -6.89 -2.33
N THR A 118 -11.19 -7.67 -2.99
CA THR A 118 -10.01 -8.26 -2.38
C THR A 118 -8.96 -7.18 -2.15
N GLN A 119 -8.35 -7.18 -0.98
CA GLN A 119 -7.25 -6.27 -0.68
C GLN A 119 -5.98 -6.61 -1.49
N GLY A 120 -5.86 -7.87 -1.95
CA GLY A 120 -4.77 -8.34 -2.79
C GLY A 120 -3.40 -8.00 -2.22
N GLY A 121 -2.47 -7.68 -3.11
CA GLY A 121 -1.13 -7.25 -2.73
C GLY A 121 -1.09 -5.92 -1.98
N GLU A 122 -2.13 -5.08 -2.07
CA GLU A 122 -2.23 -3.82 -1.32
C GLU A 122 -2.31 -4.04 0.18
N PHE A 123 -2.87 -5.16 0.64
CA PHE A 123 -2.89 -5.52 2.06
C PHE A 123 -1.47 -5.59 2.63
N PHE A 124 -0.56 -6.31 1.97
CA PHE A 124 0.83 -6.48 2.41
C PHE A 124 1.56 -5.14 2.45
N TYR A 125 1.42 -4.35 1.39
CA TYR A 125 2.02 -3.03 1.30
C TYR A 125 1.52 -2.09 2.40
N ARG A 126 0.21 -1.98 2.60
CA ARG A 126 -0.37 -1.11 3.63
C ARG A 126 -0.07 -1.59 5.03
N PHE A 127 -0.02 -2.91 5.26
CA PHE A 127 0.33 -3.44 6.57
C PHE A 127 1.76 -3.04 6.95
N HIS A 128 2.70 -3.11 6.01
CA HIS A 128 4.10 -2.79 6.26
C HIS A 128 4.31 -1.37 6.84
N TYR A 129 3.62 -0.37 6.31
CA TYR A 129 3.88 1.01 6.73
C TYR A 129 2.80 1.64 7.62
N GLN A 130 1.64 1.01 7.79
CA GLN A 130 0.54 1.57 8.59
C GLN A 130 -0.28 0.54 9.35
N LEU A 131 0.17 -0.72 9.44
CA LEU A 131 -0.54 -1.80 10.14
C LEU A 131 -2.02 -1.85 9.72
N TYR A 132 -2.27 -2.20 8.46
CA TYR A 132 -3.60 -2.19 7.85
C TYR A 132 -4.67 -2.80 8.77
N GLY A 133 -5.83 -2.12 8.89
CA GLY A 133 -6.90 -2.50 9.82
C GLY A 133 -7.01 -1.59 11.04
N MET A 134 -6.03 -0.70 11.25
CA MET A 134 -6.05 0.34 12.28
C MET A 134 -6.36 1.72 11.66
N PRO A 135 -6.78 2.71 12.49
CA PRO A 135 -6.79 4.10 12.05
C PRO A 135 -5.41 4.50 11.54
N VAL A 136 -5.37 5.10 10.34
CA VAL A 136 -4.12 5.35 9.59
C VAL A 136 -3.04 6.05 10.41
N LEU A 137 -3.42 7.06 11.18
CA LEU A 137 -2.47 7.81 12.02
C LEU A 137 -1.85 6.91 13.09
N ILE A 138 -2.66 6.10 13.78
CA ILE A 138 -2.21 5.20 14.84
C ILE A 138 -1.29 4.11 14.26
N GLY A 139 -1.70 3.49 13.16
CA GLY A 139 -0.90 2.47 12.50
C GLY A 139 0.47 2.99 12.05
N ARG A 140 0.53 4.20 11.48
CA ARG A 140 1.79 4.85 11.11
C ARG A 140 2.68 5.19 12.28
N LEU A 141 2.10 5.67 13.39
CA LEU A 141 2.86 5.96 14.62
C LEU A 141 3.48 4.68 15.19
N ILE A 142 2.72 3.58 15.26
CA ILE A 142 3.24 2.29 15.75
C ILE A 142 4.34 1.76 14.83
N ALA A 143 4.14 1.80 13.51
CA ALA A 143 5.16 1.37 12.54
C ALA A 143 6.45 2.22 12.65
N SER A 144 6.33 3.53 12.81
CA SER A 144 7.47 4.44 13.03
C SER A 144 8.19 4.15 14.35
N LEU A 145 7.44 3.91 15.43
CA LEU A 145 8.01 3.50 16.71
C LEU A 145 8.75 2.16 16.60
N ALA A 146 8.18 1.20 15.90
CA ALA A 146 8.84 -0.10 15.66
C ALA A 146 10.15 0.07 14.89
N ALA A 147 10.22 0.96 13.89
CA ALA A 147 11.45 1.29 13.18
C ALA A 147 12.50 1.93 14.12
N PHE A 148 12.09 2.82 15.01
CA PHE A 148 12.97 3.41 16.01
C PHE A 148 13.51 2.35 17.01
N VAL A 149 12.62 1.46 17.49
CA VAL A 149 13.03 0.35 18.36
C VAL A 149 14.01 -0.58 17.65
N MET A 150 13.81 -0.86 16.36
CA MET A 150 14.77 -1.65 15.55
C MET A 150 16.16 -0.99 15.56
N LEU A 151 16.23 0.32 15.41
CA LEU A 151 17.52 1.04 15.50
C LEU A 151 18.20 0.82 16.86
N ILE A 152 17.44 0.89 17.96
CA ILE A 152 17.96 0.61 19.31
C ILE A 152 18.48 -0.84 19.41
N VAL A 153 17.72 -1.80 18.89
CA VAL A 153 18.10 -3.21 18.89
C VAL A 153 19.39 -3.43 18.09
N LEU A 154 19.52 -2.80 16.93
CA LEU A 154 20.74 -2.90 16.12
C LEU A 154 21.97 -2.32 16.85
N ILE A 155 21.85 -1.12 17.42
CA ILE A 155 22.96 -0.46 18.13
C ILE A 155 23.33 -1.23 19.41
N SER A 156 22.35 -1.77 20.15
CA SER A 156 22.60 -2.49 21.40
C SER A 156 23.10 -3.92 21.20
N GLY A 157 22.97 -4.47 19.99
CA GLY A 157 23.44 -5.81 19.63
C GLY A 157 24.89 -5.87 19.13
N ILE A 158 25.52 -4.70 18.93
CA ILE A 158 26.94 -4.59 18.57
C ILE A 158 27.77 -4.45 19.85
#